data_5f08354eac92acd7836de6122e47828e
#
_entry.id   5f08354eac92acd7836de6122e47828e
#
_cell.length_a   1.000
_cell.length_b   1.000
_cell.length_c   1.000
_cell.angle_alpha   90.00
_cell.angle_beta   90.00
_cell.angle_gamma   90.00
#
_symmetry.space_group_name_H-M   'P 1'
#
loop_
_entity.id
_entity.type
_entity.pdbx_description
1 polymer ?
#
loop_
_entity_poly.entity_id
_entity_poly.type
_entity_poly.pdbx_seq_one_letter_code
_entity_poly.pdbx_strand_id
1 'polypeptide(L)'
;MYAGTCGETMICAGGTNFPDKPMLEGGAKTWTDRIFTLSPGENGWTEAGTLPAPYAYGASASTREGLLCIGGCGKEGHRKDVYLLSTADGAVTVTPFPPLPIALAYTAAAVLDGKVYLTGGCERPREQDCTNRMFMLDARQPDRGWQELAPLPGRGRFLHQMAAADGVLYVLGGIGLRERDGKQARELLTEAWSFTPECGWTRLPEMPYAIAAAPTPTPVSRNGVIYLLGGDDGSGKKYTPQTNPGFNNQSLCLDTAAMEWHDAGPIAAPRAVLPCCAWQGRFAAVNGELKPGRRSPEVWSITLS
;
A
#
# COMPACT_ATOMS: atom_id res chain seq x y z
N MET A 1 1.19 8.52 -1.36
CA MET A 1 2.38 8.85 -0.57
C MET A 1 2.99 7.57 -0.05
N TYR A 2 4.21 7.63 0.44
CA TYR A 2 4.85 6.58 1.21
C TYR A 2 4.69 6.90 2.69
N ALA A 3 4.52 5.89 3.53
CA ALA A 3 4.62 6.04 4.98
C ALA A 3 5.09 4.74 5.64
N GLY A 4 5.77 4.90 6.75
CA GLY A 4 6.33 3.81 7.55
C GLY A 4 7.14 4.34 8.71
N THR A 5 7.98 3.50 9.26
CA THR A 5 8.81 3.86 10.41
C THR A 5 10.30 3.62 10.15
N CYS A 6 11.13 4.44 10.77
CA CYS A 6 12.54 4.18 10.99
C CYS A 6 12.78 4.25 12.50
N GLY A 7 13.06 3.11 13.13
CA GLY A 7 13.02 3.02 14.59
C GLY A 7 11.66 3.45 15.14
N GLU A 8 11.65 4.39 16.06
CA GLU A 8 10.43 4.92 16.67
C GLU A 8 9.85 6.14 15.93
N THR A 9 10.54 6.68 14.93
CA THR A 9 10.07 7.83 14.14
C THR A 9 9.20 7.39 12.99
N MET A 10 7.98 7.92 12.90
CA MET A 10 7.12 7.76 11.73
C MET A 10 7.54 8.73 10.64
N ILE A 11 7.63 8.26 9.40
CA ILE A 11 8.02 9.04 8.23
C ILE A 11 6.90 8.99 7.19
N CYS A 12 6.57 10.14 6.62
CA CYS A 12 5.69 10.28 5.46
C CYS A 12 6.42 11.02 4.36
N ALA A 13 6.35 10.53 3.12
CA ALA A 13 7.06 11.12 2.01
C ALA A 13 6.25 11.14 0.72
N GLY A 14 6.41 12.19 -0.07
CA GLY A 14 5.75 12.31 -1.36
C GLY A 14 4.23 12.37 -1.27
N GLY A 15 3.58 12.06 -2.37
CA GLY A 15 2.12 12.01 -2.45
C GLY A 15 1.52 12.93 -3.49
N THR A 16 0.18 12.94 -3.53
CA THR A 16 -0.58 13.83 -4.43
C THR A 16 -1.71 14.48 -3.67
N ASN A 17 -2.05 15.70 -4.07
CA ASN A 17 -3.18 16.44 -3.53
C ASN A 17 -3.88 17.25 -4.64
N PHE A 18 -5.02 17.83 -4.26
CA PHE A 18 -5.78 18.81 -5.01
C PHE A 18 -5.89 20.07 -4.15
N PRO A 19 -4.88 20.96 -4.13
CA PRO A 19 -4.76 22.01 -3.13
C PRO A 19 -5.86 23.08 -3.25
N ASP A 20 -6.30 23.39 -4.47
CA ASP A 20 -7.23 24.49 -4.72
C ASP A 20 -8.69 24.06 -4.50
N LYS A 21 -9.07 22.91 -5.06
CA LYS A 21 -10.42 22.34 -4.97
C LYS A 21 -10.40 20.85 -5.32
N PRO A 22 -11.41 20.06 -4.89
CA PRO A 22 -11.50 18.65 -5.22
C PRO A 22 -11.40 18.37 -6.72
N MET A 23 -10.88 17.22 -7.10
CA MET A 23 -10.73 16.80 -8.50
C MET A 23 -12.03 16.94 -9.30
N LEU A 24 -13.15 16.53 -8.70
CA LEU A 24 -14.48 16.51 -9.33
C LEU A 24 -15.08 17.92 -9.52
N GLU A 25 -14.52 18.92 -8.87
CA GLU A 25 -14.83 20.32 -9.03
C GLU A 25 -13.85 21.02 -9.99
N GLY A 26 -13.04 20.22 -10.71
CA GLY A 26 -12.04 20.69 -11.66
C GLY A 26 -10.70 21.06 -11.01
N GLY A 27 -10.41 20.55 -9.82
CA GLY A 27 -9.10 20.73 -9.17
C GLY A 27 -7.97 20.06 -9.94
N ALA A 28 -6.83 20.74 -10.01
CA ALA A 28 -5.63 20.19 -10.61
C ALA A 28 -4.87 19.33 -9.61
N LYS A 29 -4.45 18.14 -10.04
CA LYS A 29 -3.59 17.27 -9.25
C LYS A 29 -2.19 17.85 -9.15
N THR A 30 -1.69 18.01 -7.93
CA THR A 30 -0.30 18.34 -7.64
C THR A 30 0.43 17.15 -7.03
N TRP A 31 1.72 17.11 -7.24
CA TRP A 31 2.63 16.11 -6.70
C TRP A 31 3.57 16.80 -5.74
N THR A 32 3.96 16.12 -4.67
CA THR A 32 4.92 16.64 -3.69
C THR A 32 6.06 15.66 -3.50
N ASP A 33 7.21 16.20 -3.15
CA ASP A 33 8.43 15.50 -2.77
C ASP A 33 8.74 15.64 -1.27
N ARG A 34 7.93 16.43 -0.52
CA ARG A 34 8.19 16.73 0.89
C ARG A 34 8.20 15.47 1.75
N ILE A 35 9.08 15.47 2.73
CA ILE A 35 9.19 14.45 3.77
C ILE A 35 8.80 15.08 5.10
N PHE A 36 7.99 14.36 5.86
CA PHE A 36 7.58 14.72 7.20
C PHE A 36 7.88 13.60 8.17
N THR A 37 8.27 13.97 9.39
CA THR A 37 8.50 13.05 10.50
C THR A 37 7.59 13.35 11.67
N LEU A 38 7.30 12.31 12.46
CA LEU A 38 6.64 12.42 13.75
C LEU A 38 7.32 11.45 14.71
N SER A 39 8.00 12.02 15.73
CA SER A 39 8.70 11.25 16.76
C SER A 39 7.83 11.06 18.00
N PRO A 40 8.12 10.06 18.85
CA PRO A 40 7.41 9.89 20.13
C PRO A 40 7.47 11.16 20.98
N GLY A 41 6.31 11.54 21.54
CA GLY A 41 6.18 12.74 22.38
C GLY A 41 6.01 14.05 21.62
N GLU A 42 6.15 14.07 20.29
CA GLU A 42 5.84 15.25 19.48
C GLU A 42 4.33 15.37 19.25
N ASN A 43 3.83 16.61 19.24
CA ASN A 43 2.42 16.92 19.05
C ASN A 43 2.06 17.23 17.58
N GLY A 44 3.00 17.14 16.66
CA GLY A 44 2.78 17.48 15.26
C GLY A 44 3.91 17.04 14.36
N TRP A 45 3.61 17.02 13.07
CA TRP A 45 4.55 16.67 12.02
C TRP A 45 5.59 17.77 11.81
N THR A 46 6.84 17.36 11.67
CA THR A 46 7.98 18.24 11.30
C THR A 46 8.38 17.97 9.86
N GLU A 47 8.55 19.01 9.05
CA GLU A 47 9.13 18.86 7.73
C GLU A 47 10.62 18.56 7.84
N ALA A 48 11.05 17.44 7.25
CA ALA A 48 12.38 16.85 7.45
C ALA A 48 13.18 16.71 6.13
N GLY A 49 12.74 17.33 5.05
CA GLY A 49 13.45 17.30 3.77
C GLY A 49 12.57 16.94 2.59
N THR A 50 13.20 16.49 1.50
CA THR A 50 12.53 16.15 0.25
C THR A 50 13.07 14.87 -0.37
N LEU A 51 12.20 14.15 -1.10
CA LEU A 51 12.61 13.13 -2.07
C LEU A 51 13.31 13.79 -3.26
N PRO A 52 14.13 13.08 -4.03
CA PRO A 52 14.77 13.61 -5.24
C PRO A 52 13.80 14.11 -6.31
N ALA A 53 12.56 13.65 -6.29
CA ALA A 53 11.48 14.14 -7.15
C ALA A 53 10.10 13.84 -6.53
N PRO A 54 9.02 14.51 -7.00
CA PRO A 54 7.67 14.26 -6.54
C PRO A 54 7.15 12.90 -6.99
N TYR A 55 6.89 12.00 -6.03
CA TYR A 55 6.38 10.63 -6.27
C TYR A 55 5.16 10.31 -5.43
N ALA A 56 4.32 9.40 -5.94
CA ALA A 56 3.19 8.82 -5.24
C ALA A 56 2.86 7.42 -5.76
N TYR A 57 1.94 6.72 -5.10
CA TYR A 57 1.40 5.42 -5.51
C TYR A 57 2.43 4.30 -5.60
N GLY A 58 3.56 4.44 -4.94
CA GLY A 58 4.51 3.35 -4.73
C GLY A 58 4.18 2.55 -3.47
N ALA A 59 4.92 1.47 -3.25
CA ALA A 59 4.85 0.70 -2.03
C ALA A 59 5.77 1.27 -0.94
N SER A 60 5.40 1.01 0.30
CA SER A 60 6.17 1.36 1.50
C SER A 60 6.56 0.08 2.24
N ALA A 61 7.79 0.01 2.73
CA ALA A 61 8.25 -1.10 3.55
C ALA A 61 9.15 -0.58 4.67
N SER A 62 8.69 -0.70 5.92
CA SER A 62 9.51 -0.40 7.09
C SER A 62 10.43 -1.59 7.36
N THR A 63 11.74 -1.36 7.33
CA THR A 63 12.77 -2.34 7.63
C THR A 63 13.57 -1.88 8.85
N ARG A 64 14.51 -2.71 9.31
CA ARG A 64 15.43 -2.32 10.38
C ARG A 64 16.32 -1.15 9.95
N GLU A 65 16.64 -1.08 8.67
CA GLU A 65 17.51 -0.06 8.06
C GLU A 65 16.79 1.29 7.88
N GLY A 66 15.46 1.29 7.83
CA GLY A 66 14.63 2.47 7.63
C GLY A 66 13.39 2.19 6.78
N LEU A 67 12.77 3.25 6.29
CA LEU A 67 11.62 3.19 5.39
C LEU A 67 12.07 3.11 3.93
N LEU A 68 11.74 2.04 3.24
CA LEU A 68 11.88 1.94 1.79
C LEU A 68 10.64 2.53 1.08
N CYS A 69 10.90 3.50 0.21
CA CYS A 69 9.97 4.07 -0.74
C CYS A 69 10.21 3.40 -2.10
N ILE A 70 9.28 2.59 -2.59
CA ILE A 70 9.52 1.65 -3.68
C ILE A 70 8.65 2.00 -4.88
N GLY A 71 9.26 2.29 -6.03
CA GLY A 71 8.58 2.57 -7.30
C GLY A 71 7.61 3.75 -7.19
N GLY A 72 6.39 3.56 -7.70
CA GLY A 72 5.37 4.59 -7.77
C GLY A 72 5.37 5.35 -9.09
N CYS A 73 4.72 6.50 -9.12
CA CYS A 73 4.71 7.34 -10.31
C CYS A 73 4.85 8.82 -9.97
N GLY A 74 5.33 9.56 -10.93
CA GLY A 74 5.36 11.01 -10.97
C GLY A 74 4.53 11.53 -12.14
N LYS A 75 4.65 12.82 -12.45
CA LYS A 75 3.96 13.46 -13.58
C LYS A 75 4.33 12.80 -14.92
N GLU A 76 5.57 12.32 -15.04
CA GLU A 76 6.13 11.76 -16.28
C GLU A 76 5.87 10.25 -16.46
N GLY A 77 5.29 9.57 -15.45
CA GLY A 77 4.98 8.15 -15.52
C GLY A 77 5.46 7.33 -14.34
N HIS A 78 5.45 6.01 -14.52
CA HIS A 78 5.85 5.05 -13.50
C HIS A 78 7.37 5.00 -13.34
N ARG A 79 7.85 4.61 -12.15
CA ARG A 79 9.25 4.69 -11.75
C ARG A 79 9.80 3.35 -11.29
N LYS A 80 11.12 3.20 -11.46
CA LYS A 80 11.91 2.09 -10.90
C LYS A 80 12.61 2.48 -9.62
N ASP A 81 12.66 3.79 -9.32
CA ASP A 81 13.47 4.32 -8.23
C ASP A 81 13.02 3.72 -6.89
N VAL A 82 14.00 3.43 -6.05
CA VAL A 82 13.82 3.00 -4.67
C VAL A 82 14.72 3.86 -3.80
N TYR A 83 14.17 4.39 -2.73
CA TYR A 83 14.91 5.19 -1.76
C TYR A 83 14.74 4.62 -0.36
N LEU A 84 15.86 4.55 0.37
CA LEU A 84 15.86 4.29 1.80
C LEU A 84 15.86 5.63 2.54
N LEU A 85 14.86 5.83 3.38
CA LEU A 85 14.77 6.94 4.30
C LEU A 85 15.16 6.46 5.69
N SER A 86 16.27 6.98 6.21
CA SER A 86 16.75 6.70 7.57
C SER A 86 16.76 7.97 8.40
N THR A 87 16.64 7.82 9.72
CA THR A 87 16.69 8.94 10.67
C THR A 87 17.88 8.79 11.59
N ALA A 88 18.63 9.89 11.78
CA ALA A 88 19.68 10.01 12.76
C ALA A 88 19.64 11.42 13.34
N ASP A 89 19.64 11.57 14.66
CA ASP A 89 19.65 12.87 15.38
C ASP A 89 18.53 13.83 14.90
N GLY A 90 17.36 13.28 14.59
CA GLY A 90 16.21 14.08 14.12
C GLY A 90 16.24 14.47 12.63
N ALA A 91 17.33 14.18 11.91
CA ALA A 91 17.44 14.43 10.48
C ALA A 91 17.07 13.19 9.65
N VAL A 92 16.46 13.41 8.48
CA VAL A 92 16.18 12.34 7.51
C VAL A 92 17.27 12.35 6.44
N THR A 93 17.85 11.18 6.22
CA THR A 93 18.74 10.93 5.08
C THR A 93 18.01 10.12 4.03
N VAL A 94 18.06 10.57 2.77
CA VAL A 94 17.49 9.89 1.60
C VAL A 94 18.63 9.25 0.81
N THR A 95 18.69 7.93 0.81
CA THR A 95 19.74 7.16 0.13
C THR A 95 19.14 6.41 -1.04
N PRO A 96 19.70 6.53 -2.28
CA PRO A 96 19.32 5.66 -3.38
C PRO A 96 19.52 4.18 -2.99
N PHE A 97 18.55 3.36 -3.36
CA PHE A 97 18.58 1.92 -3.11
C PHE A 97 18.46 1.18 -4.45
N PRO A 98 18.77 -0.12 -4.54
CA PRO A 98 18.70 -0.84 -5.80
C PRO A 98 17.36 -0.65 -6.50
N PRO A 99 17.35 -0.14 -7.74
CA PRO A 99 16.11 0.13 -8.46
C PRO A 99 15.38 -1.16 -8.82
N LEU A 100 14.06 -1.08 -8.95
CA LEU A 100 13.25 -2.18 -9.45
C LEU A 100 13.68 -2.59 -10.87
N PRO A 101 13.59 -3.86 -11.23
CA PRO A 101 13.84 -4.33 -12.60
C PRO A 101 12.91 -3.68 -13.63
N ILE A 102 11.68 -3.40 -13.24
CA ILE A 102 10.65 -2.74 -14.05
C ILE A 102 10.04 -1.55 -13.30
N ALA A 103 9.49 -0.59 -14.03
CA ALA A 103 8.73 0.51 -13.43
C ALA A 103 7.39 0.00 -12.92
N LEU A 104 7.03 0.29 -11.65
CA LEU A 104 5.78 -0.16 -11.04
C LEU A 104 5.13 0.94 -10.22
N ALA A 105 3.81 1.08 -10.37
CA ALA A 105 2.97 1.84 -9.45
C ALA A 105 1.76 1.00 -9.01
N TYR A 106 1.10 1.41 -7.91
CA TYR A 106 -0.06 0.71 -7.33
C TYR A 106 0.23 -0.73 -6.90
N THR A 107 1.48 -1.02 -6.61
CA THR A 107 1.98 -2.29 -6.09
C THR A 107 1.85 -2.35 -4.58
N ALA A 108 1.93 -3.55 -4.01
CA ALA A 108 1.97 -3.76 -2.57
C ALA A 108 3.26 -4.46 -2.15
N ALA A 109 3.72 -4.17 -0.94
CA ALA A 109 4.90 -4.79 -0.35
C ALA A 109 4.62 -5.24 1.09
N ALA A 110 5.34 -6.26 1.52
CA ALA A 110 5.41 -6.69 2.91
C ALA A 110 6.85 -7.12 3.25
N VAL A 111 7.20 -7.06 4.52
CA VAL A 111 8.51 -7.47 5.02
C VAL A 111 8.36 -8.79 5.78
N LEU A 112 9.17 -9.77 5.38
CA LEU A 112 9.25 -11.06 6.04
C LEU A 112 10.73 -11.42 6.24
N ASP A 113 11.14 -11.66 7.48
CA ASP A 113 12.51 -12.03 7.87
C ASP A 113 13.59 -11.08 7.32
N GLY A 114 13.32 -9.77 7.34
CA GLY A 114 14.23 -8.74 6.86
C GLY A 114 14.34 -8.64 5.33
N LYS A 115 13.55 -9.41 4.61
CA LYS A 115 13.41 -9.32 3.14
C LYS A 115 12.13 -8.59 2.78
N VAL A 116 12.22 -7.74 1.78
CA VAL A 116 11.08 -7.01 1.23
C VAL A 116 10.56 -7.76 0.03
N TYR A 117 9.30 -8.13 0.08
CA TYR A 117 8.59 -8.78 -1.02
C TYR A 117 7.61 -7.79 -1.64
N LEU A 118 7.57 -7.76 -2.95
CA LEU A 118 6.75 -6.86 -3.75
C LEU A 118 6.04 -7.67 -4.83
N THR A 119 4.75 -7.44 -5.02
CA THR A 119 4.03 -8.10 -6.13
C THR A 119 2.98 -7.19 -6.76
N GLY A 120 2.58 -7.54 -7.98
CA GLY A 120 1.54 -6.82 -8.71
C GLY A 120 1.92 -5.38 -9.08
N GLY A 121 0.90 -4.55 -9.26
CA GLY A 121 1.02 -3.18 -9.73
C GLY A 121 0.85 -3.05 -11.24
N CYS A 122 0.97 -1.82 -11.73
CA CYS A 122 0.91 -1.49 -13.16
C CYS A 122 2.29 -1.06 -13.65
N GLU A 123 2.67 -1.54 -14.83
CA GLU A 123 3.94 -1.18 -15.47
C GLU A 123 3.85 0.14 -16.22
N ARG A 124 2.67 0.47 -16.73
CA ARG A 124 2.40 1.67 -17.52
C ARG A 124 1.28 2.52 -16.95
N PRO A 125 1.31 3.85 -17.20
CA PRO A 125 0.23 4.75 -16.81
C PRO A 125 -1.14 4.35 -17.38
N ARG A 126 -2.20 4.86 -16.74
CA ARG A 126 -3.61 4.59 -17.07
C ARG A 126 -4.06 3.15 -16.85
N GLU A 127 -3.29 2.38 -16.08
CA GLU A 127 -3.65 0.99 -15.73
C GLU A 127 -3.95 0.13 -16.97
N GLN A 128 -3.14 0.29 -18.00
CA GLN A 128 -3.30 -0.47 -19.25
C GLN A 128 -2.83 -1.91 -19.12
N ASP A 129 -1.96 -2.17 -18.16
CA ASP A 129 -1.45 -3.48 -17.84
C ASP A 129 -1.20 -3.59 -16.34
N CYS A 130 -1.65 -4.65 -15.74
CA CYS A 130 -1.26 -5.03 -14.40
C CYS A 130 -0.49 -6.34 -14.44
N THR A 131 0.57 -6.40 -13.64
CA THR A 131 1.47 -7.55 -13.59
C THR A 131 1.12 -8.49 -12.43
N ASN A 132 1.51 -9.75 -12.55
CA ASN A 132 1.51 -10.72 -11.44
C ASN A 132 2.95 -11.06 -10.99
N ARG A 133 3.95 -10.35 -11.50
CA ARG A 133 5.35 -10.58 -11.15
C ARG A 133 5.57 -10.33 -9.66
N MET A 134 6.50 -11.07 -9.09
CA MET A 134 6.91 -10.95 -7.71
C MET A 134 8.42 -10.72 -7.65
N PHE A 135 8.82 -9.80 -6.80
CA PHE A 135 10.22 -9.45 -6.56
C PHE A 135 10.54 -9.52 -5.07
N MET A 136 11.78 -9.86 -4.75
CA MET A 136 12.30 -9.87 -3.38
C MET A 136 13.63 -9.14 -3.34
N LEU A 137 13.84 -8.36 -2.28
CA LEU A 137 15.11 -7.71 -1.93
C LEU A 137 15.45 -8.02 -0.48
N ASP A 138 16.65 -8.53 -0.22
CA ASP A 138 17.18 -8.57 1.15
C ASP A 138 17.72 -7.17 1.50
N ALA A 139 17.02 -6.45 2.37
CA ALA A 139 17.40 -5.08 2.76
C ALA A 139 18.77 -5.01 3.47
N ARG A 140 19.23 -6.12 4.05
CA ARG A 140 20.55 -6.24 4.69
C ARG A 140 21.68 -6.49 3.71
N GLN A 141 21.36 -6.87 2.45
CA GLN A 141 22.32 -7.18 1.38
C GLN A 141 21.87 -6.50 0.06
N PRO A 142 21.75 -5.17 0.05
CA PRO A 142 21.18 -4.44 -1.08
C PRO A 142 21.97 -4.61 -2.37
N ASP A 143 23.28 -4.83 -2.28
CA ASP A 143 24.15 -5.03 -3.47
C ASP A 143 23.77 -6.24 -4.32
N ARG A 144 22.99 -7.19 -3.78
CA ARG A 144 22.44 -8.31 -4.55
C ARG A 144 21.30 -7.91 -5.48
N GLY A 145 20.74 -6.73 -5.28
CA GLY A 145 19.60 -6.23 -6.04
C GLY A 145 18.31 -7.03 -5.85
N TRP A 146 17.30 -6.67 -6.61
CA TRP A 146 16.02 -7.36 -6.64
C TRP A 146 16.11 -8.69 -7.38
N GLN A 147 15.56 -9.73 -6.76
CA GLN A 147 15.42 -11.06 -7.34
C GLN A 147 13.98 -11.26 -7.77
N GLU A 148 13.75 -11.73 -8.98
CA GLU A 148 12.43 -12.12 -9.43
C GLU A 148 12.12 -13.54 -8.94
N LEU A 149 10.96 -13.71 -8.34
CA LEU A 149 10.47 -14.98 -7.82
C LEU A 149 9.34 -15.52 -8.71
N ALA A 150 8.86 -16.73 -8.39
CA ALA A 150 7.68 -17.30 -9.03
C ALA A 150 6.50 -16.29 -8.96
N PRO A 151 5.89 -15.93 -10.09
CA PRO A 151 4.85 -14.93 -10.12
C PRO A 151 3.61 -15.40 -9.34
N LEU A 152 2.82 -14.43 -8.85
CA LEU A 152 1.50 -14.71 -8.26
C LEU A 152 0.65 -15.48 -9.28
N PRO A 153 0.06 -16.62 -8.91
CA PRO A 153 -0.79 -17.35 -9.83
C PRO A 153 -2.01 -16.55 -10.28
N GLY A 154 -2.46 -16.80 -11.51
CA GLY A 154 -3.62 -16.12 -12.05
C GLY A 154 -3.31 -14.77 -12.68
N ARG A 155 -4.25 -13.83 -12.53
CA ARG A 155 -4.18 -12.52 -13.19
C ARG A 155 -3.28 -11.55 -12.46
N GLY A 156 -2.65 -10.65 -13.23
CA GLY A 156 -2.05 -9.44 -12.69
C GLY A 156 -3.08 -8.60 -11.94
N ARG A 157 -2.62 -7.89 -10.91
CA ARG A 157 -3.49 -7.07 -10.05
C ARG A 157 -2.77 -5.84 -9.52
N PHE A 158 -3.55 -4.85 -9.14
CA PHE A 158 -3.07 -3.63 -8.50
C PHE A 158 -4.03 -3.19 -7.38
N LEU A 159 -3.59 -2.29 -6.51
CA LEU A 159 -4.35 -1.85 -5.33
C LEU A 159 -4.84 -3.02 -4.45
N HIS A 160 -4.11 -4.13 -4.47
CA HIS A 160 -4.31 -5.27 -3.58
C HIS A 160 -3.64 -5.02 -2.24
N GLN A 161 -3.97 -5.83 -1.26
CA GLN A 161 -3.39 -5.80 0.07
C GLN A 161 -2.31 -6.88 0.18
N MET A 162 -1.25 -6.58 0.94
CA MET A 162 -0.18 -7.53 1.23
C MET A 162 0.17 -7.46 2.72
N ALA A 163 0.30 -8.63 3.33
CA ALA A 163 0.65 -8.79 4.73
C ALA A 163 1.71 -9.87 4.90
N ALA A 164 2.41 -9.83 6.03
CA ALA A 164 3.26 -10.92 6.49
C ALA A 164 2.84 -11.31 7.92
N ALA A 165 2.58 -12.58 8.15
CA ALA A 165 2.22 -13.13 9.43
C ALA A 165 2.80 -14.55 9.57
N ASP A 166 3.41 -14.85 10.72
CA ASP A 166 3.87 -16.19 11.10
C ASP A 166 4.71 -16.92 10.03
N GLY A 167 5.63 -16.21 9.39
CA GLY A 167 6.51 -16.76 8.34
C GLY A 167 5.87 -16.88 6.95
N VAL A 168 4.65 -16.36 6.78
CA VAL A 168 3.86 -16.47 5.54
C VAL A 168 3.53 -15.08 5.00
N LEU A 169 3.62 -14.91 3.68
CA LEU A 169 3.10 -13.73 2.98
C LEU A 169 1.68 -13.98 2.49
N TYR A 170 0.86 -12.96 2.54
CA TYR A 170 -0.53 -12.98 2.08
C TYR A 170 -0.76 -11.89 1.04
N VAL A 171 -1.43 -12.23 -0.07
CA VAL A 171 -1.84 -11.32 -1.13
C VAL A 171 -3.35 -11.42 -1.30
N LEU A 172 -4.05 -10.31 -1.05
CA LEU A 172 -5.49 -10.32 -0.83
C LEU A 172 -6.19 -9.31 -1.74
N GLY A 173 -7.20 -9.74 -2.48
CA GLY A 173 -8.09 -8.89 -3.26
C GLY A 173 -7.40 -8.03 -4.34
N GLY A 174 -7.79 -6.77 -4.39
CA GLY A 174 -7.31 -5.80 -5.36
C GLY A 174 -8.16 -5.72 -6.63
N ILE A 175 -7.58 -5.17 -7.69
CA ILE A 175 -8.21 -4.96 -8.99
C ILE A 175 -7.40 -5.67 -10.05
N GLY A 176 -8.05 -6.52 -10.85
CA GLY A 176 -7.53 -7.07 -12.10
C GLY A 176 -8.07 -6.32 -13.30
N LEU A 177 -7.46 -6.55 -14.45
CA LEU A 177 -7.95 -6.08 -15.73
C LEU A 177 -8.58 -7.23 -16.51
N ARG A 178 -9.72 -6.98 -17.12
CA ARG A 178 -10.43 -7.90 -18.00
C ARG A 178 -10.83 -7.22 -19.30
N GLU A 179 -10.59 -7.86 -20.40
CA GLU A 179 -11.10 -7.38 -21.68
C GLU A 179 -12.60 -7.63 -21.80
N ARG A 180 -13.35 -6.58 -22.12
CA ARG A 180 -14.77 -6.64 -22.47
C ARG A 180 -14.99 -5.73 -23.67
N ASP A 181 -15.55 -6.30 -24.73
CA ASP A 181 -15.88 -5.56 -25.98
C ASP A 181 -14.70 -4.75 -26.52
N GLY A 182 -13.50 -5.35 -26.53
CA GLY A 182 -12.26 -4.70 -27.00
C GLY A 182 -11.73 -3.60 -26.09
N LYS A 183 -12.25 -3.47 -24.85
CA LYS A 183 -11.80 -2.49 -23.86
C LYS A 183 -11.35 -3.17 -22.58
N GLN A 184 -10.30 -2.62 -21.97
CA GLN A 184 -9.89 -3.02 -20.64
C GLN A 184 -10.87 -2.49 -19.59
N ALA A 185 -11.43 -3.39 -18.79
CA ALA A 185 -12.32 -3.08 -17.68
C ALA A 185 -11.71 -3.52 -16.36
N ARG A 186 -11.86 -2.70 -15.32
CA ARG A 186 -11.47 -3.04 -13.95
C ARG A 186 -12.42 -4.07 -13.37
N GLU A 187 -11.88 -5.12 -12.77
CA GLU A 187 -12.62 -6.16 -12.05
C GLU A 187 -12.06 -6.26 -10.62
N LEU A 188 -12.93 -6.09 -9.64
CA LEU A 188 -12.56 -6.31 -8.24
C LEU A 188 -12.41 -7.80 -7.98
N LEU A 189 -11.35 -8.18 -7.26
CA LEU A 189 -10.95 -9.56 -7.03
C LEU A 189 -11.28 -10.00 -5.60
N THR A 190 -11.85 -11.20 -5.46
CA THR A 190 -12.05 -11.89 -4.17
C THR A 190 -10.94 -12.89 -3.86
N GLU A 191 -10.06 -13.12 -4.82
CA GLU A 191 -8.97 -14.09 -4.70
C GLU A 191 -7.98 -13.71 -3.61
N ALA A 192 -7.63 -14.71 -2.79
CA ALA A 192 -6.64 -14.64 -1.74
C ALA A 192 -5.57 -15.72 -1.94
N TRP A 193 -4.32 -15.38 -1.66
CA TRP A 193 -3.16 -16.25 -1.84
C TRP A 193 -2.21 -16.11 -0.67
N SER A 194 -1.55 -17.20 -0.29
CA SER A 194 -0.38 -17.20 0.58
C SER A 194 0.86 -17.65 -0.17
N PHE A 195 2.02 -17.24 0.34
CA PHE A 195 3.32 -17.61 -0.22
C PHE A 195 4.33 -17.83 0.90
N THR A 196 5.08 -18.90 0.78
CA THR A 196 6.32 -19.11 1.55
C THR A 196 7.48 -19.38 0.59
N PRO A 197 8.72 -19.00 0.95
CA PRO A 197 9.88 -19.30 0.10
C PRO A 197 10.07 -20.78 -0.19
N GLU A 198 9.69 -21.64 0.74
CA GLU A 198 9.87 -23.10 0.69
C GLU A 198 8.82 -23.82 -0.15
N CYS A 199 7.56 -23.40 0.00
CA CYS A 199 6.42 -24.10 -0.63
C CYS A 199 5.85 -23.35 -1.85
N GLY A 200 6.21 -22.08 -2.02
CA GLY A 200 5.64 -21.24 -3.08
C GLY A 200 4.21 -20.79 -2.77
N TRP A 201 3.38 -20.64 -3.81
CA TRP A 201 2.03 -20.11 -3.71
C TRP A 201 0.99 -21.17 -3.36
N THR A 202 0.08 -20.81 -2.47
CA THR A 202 -1.11 -21.60 -2.11
C THR A 202 -2.35 -20.72 -2.22
N ARG A 203 -3.40 -21.22 -2.87
CA ARG A 203 -4.69 -20.53 -2.95
C ARG A 203 -5.42 -20.68 -1.62
N LEU A 204 -5.95 -19.58 -1.11
CA LEU A 204 -6.75 -19.51 0.11
C LEU A 204 -8.26 -19.51 -0.23
N PRO A 205 -9.14 -19.69 0.76
CA PRO A 205 -10.56 -19.41 0.61
C PRO A 205 -10.78 -17.98 0.10
N GLU A 206 -11.72 -17.82 -0.82
CA GLU A 206 -12.04 -16.50 -1.36
C GLU A 206 -12.63 -15.58 -0.30
N MET A 207 -12.34 -14.29 -0.43
CA MET A 207 -12.93 -13.27 0.41
C MET A 207 -14.45 -13.23 0.19
N PRO A 208 -15.27 -13.03 1.25
CA PRO A 208 -16.72 -12.91 1.13
C PRO A 208 -17.19 -11.82 0.16
N TYR A 209 -16.41 -10.75 0.05
CA TYR A 209 -16.57 -9.68 -0.94
C TYR A 209 -15.21 -9.10 -1.29
N ALA A 210 -15.12 -8.50 -2.46
CA ALA A 210 -13.88 -7.93 -2.94
C ALA A 210 -13.55 -6.62 -2.20
N ILE A 211 -12.26 -6.43 -1.90
CA ILE A 211 -11.73 -5.19 -1.36
C ILE A 211 -10.50 -4.80 -2.16
N ALA A 212 -10.43 -3.54 -2.55
CA ALA A 212 -9.25 -2.93 -3.16
C ALA A 212 -8.88 -1.63 -2.44
N ALA A 213 -7.64 -1.21 -2.59
CA ALA A 213 -7.15 0.06 -2.07
C ALA A 213 -7.35 0.26 -0.54
N ALA A 214 -7.51 -0.81 0.23
CA ALA A 214 -7.45 -0.78 1.68
C ALA A 214 -6.02 -0.43 2.17
N PRO A 215 -5.81 -0.15 3.46
CA PRO A 215 -4.48 0.12 3.99
C PRO A 215 -3.48 -1.01 3.69
N THR A 216 -2.29 -0.65 3.22
CA THR A 216 -1.20 -1.60 2.96
C THR A 216 0.16 -0.96 3.32
N PRO A 217 1.11 -1.67 3.97
CA PRO A 217 0.99 -3.05 4.46
C PRO A 217 -0.22 -3.29 5.35
N THR A 218 -0.83 -4.46 5.19
CA THR A 218 -2.10 -4.79 5.86
C THR A 218 -1.86 -5.03 7.35
N PRO A 219 -2.63 -4.41 8.26
CA PRO A 219 -2.48 -4.62 9.70
C PRO A 219 -2.67 -6.08 10.11
N VAL A 220 -1.83 -6.55 11.03
CA VAL A 220 -1.84 -7.94 11.54
C VAL A 220 -1.83 -7.91 13.06
N SER A 221 -2.74 -8.62 13.70
CA SER A 221 -2.74 -8.81 15.16
C SER A 221 -1.62 -9.76 15.60
N ARG A 222 -1.36 -9.76 16.91
CA ARG A 222 -0.37 -10.68 17.50
C ARG A 222 -0.72 -12.16 17.35
N ASN A 223 -1.99 -12.48 17.10
CA ASN A 223 -2.50 -13.85 16.94
C ASN A 223 -2.57 -14.26 15.45
N GLY A 224 -1.89 -13.56 14.56
CA GLY A 224 -1.92 -13.89 13.14
C GLY A 224 -3.17 -13.45 12.38
N VAL A 225 -4.12 -12.75 13.01
CA VAL A 225 -5.32 -12.26 12.34
C VAL A 225 -4.96 -11.04 11.48
N ILE A 226 -5.28 -11.11 10.19
CA ILE A 226 -5.01 -10.06 9.20
C ILE A 226 -6.30 -9.25 8.99
N TYR A 227 -6.20 -7.91 9.07
CA TYR A 227 -7.35 -7.01 9.00
C TYR A 227 -7.37 -6.18 7.73
N LEU A 228 -8.40 -6.34 6.90
CA LEU A 228 -8.69 -5.48 5.75
C LEU A 228 -9.69 -4.41 6.18
N LEU A 229 -9.20 -3.18 6.31
CA LEU A 229 -9.94 -2.08 6.91
C LEU A 229 -10.51 -1.15 5.81
N GLY A 230 -11.82 -1.16 5.60
CA GLY A 230 -12.46 -0.29 4.61
C GLY A 230 -12.04 -0.59 3.16
N GLY A 231 -11.53 0.42 2.45
CA GLY A 231 -11.15 0.30 1.04
C GLY A 231 -12.34 0.42 0.08
N ASP A 232 -12.12 0.09 -1.19
CA ASP A 232 -13.14 0.11 -2.25
C ASP A 232 -13.68 -1.30 -2.49
N ASP A 233 -14.94 -1.52 -2.21
CA ASP A 233 -15.69 -2.77 -2.47
C ASP A 233 -16.50 -2.72 -3.79
N GLY A 234 -16.39 -1.62 -4.53
CA GLY A 234 -17.14 -1.38 -5.76
C GLY A 234 -18.57 -0.90 -5.55
N SER A 235 -19.06 -0.79 -4.32
CA SER A 235 -20.42 -0.30 -4.03
C SER A 235 -20.62 1.16 -4.46
N GLY A 236 -19.54 1.93 -4.51
CA GLY A 236 -19.51 3.32 -4.97
C GLY A 236 -19.90 3.52 -6.44
N LYS A 237 -19.80 2.49 -7.29
CA LYS A 237 -20.08 2.57 -8.75
C LYS A 237 -21.50 2.99 -9.10
N LYS A 238 -22.46 2.78 -8.20
CA LYS A 238 -23.88 3.16 -8.40
C LYS A 238 -24.16 4.64 -8.15
N TYR A 239 -23.20 5.40 -7.64
CA TYR A 239 -23.34 6.81 -7.33
C TYR A 239 -22.60 7.67 -8.36
N THR A 240 -23.08 8.92 -8.52
CA THR A 240 -22.26 9.93 -9.18
C THR A 240 -21.14 10.37 -8.24
N PRO A 241 -20.05 10.97 -8.75
CA PRO A 241 -19.00 11.48 -7.88
C PRO A 241 -19.50 12.44 -6.79
N GLN A 242 -20.53 13.24 -7.08
CA GLN A 242 -21.10 14.20 -6.15
C GLN A 242 -21.93 13.52 -5.05
N THR A 243 -22.65 12.45 -5.38
CA THR A 243 -23.54 11.72 -4.46
C THR A 243 -22.86 10.54 -3.78
N ASN A 244 -21.61 10.22 -4.14
CA ASN A 244 -20.85 9.12 -3.56
C ASN A 244 -20.65 9.35 -2.04
N PRO A 245 -21.11 8.44 -1.17
CA PRO A 245 -21.01 8.59 0.29
C PRO A 245 -19.58 8.42 0.82
N GLY A 246 -18.69 7.87 0.03
CA GLY A 246 -17.33 7.49 0.45
C GLY A 246 -17.06 6.02 0.20
N PHE A 247 -15.99 5.53 0.83
CA PHE A 247 -15.57 4.14 0.72
C PHE A 247 -16.28 3.25 1.76
N ASN A 248 -16.10 1.94 1.62
CA ASN A 248 -16.67 0.95 2.50
C ASN A 248 -16.21 1.16 3.95
N ASN A 249 -17.16 1.13 4.90
CA ASN A 249 -16.85 1.20 6.33
C ASN A 249 -16.82 -0.17 7.02
N GLN A 250 -17.13 -1.26 6.30
CA GLN A 250 -17.01 -2.60 6.81
C GLN A 250 -15.56 -3.08 6.70
N SER A 251 -15.17 -3.98 7.57
CA SER A 251 -13.85 -4.58 7.57
C SER A 251 -13.96 -6.09 7.57
N LEU A 252 -13.02 -6.75 6.93
CA LEU A 252 -12.84 -8.19 7.01
C LEU A 252 -11.60 -8.52 7.82
N CYS A 253 -11.60 -9.68 8.44
CA CYS A 253 -10.36 -10.26 8.92
C CYS A 253 -10.23 -11.73 8.46
N LEU A 254 -8.98 -12.14 8.29
CA LEU A 254 -8.58 -13.52 8.03
C LEU A 254 -7.90 -14.07 9.27
N ASP A 255 -8.48 -15.10 9.88
CA ASP A 255 -7.78 -15.94 10.84
C ASP A 255 -6.81 -16.85 10.08
N THR A 256 -5.51 -16.63 10.24
CA THR A 256 -4.49 -17.37 9.49
C THR A 256 -4.28 -18.79 10.00
N ALA A 257 -4.70 -19.12 11.20
CA ALA A 257 -4.63 -20.47 11.75
C ALA A 257 -5.79 -21.34 11.26
N ALA A 258 -7.02 -20.79 11.29
CA ALA A 258 -8.22 -21.47 10.80
C ALA A 258 -8.38 -21.37 9.29
N MET A 259 -7.75 -20.39 8.64
CA MET A 259 -7.97 -19.98 7.24
C MET A 259 -9.43 -19.61 6.96
N GLU A 260 -10.03 -18.88 7.89
CA GLU A 260 -11.44 -18.47 7.84
C GLU A 260 -11.56 -16.96 7.81
N TRP A 261 -12.53 -16.47 7.01
CA TRP A 261 -12.88 -15.06 6.92
C TRP A 261 -13.98 -14.71 7.90
N HIS A 262 -13.81 -13.59 8.60
CA HIS A 262 -14.81 -13.06 9.53
C HIS A 262 -15.09 -11.58 9.24
N ASP A 263 -16.29 -11.13 9.61
CA ASP A 263 -16.63 -9.72 9.68
C ASP A 263 -15.93 -9.10 10.90
N ALA A 264 -15.08 -8.11 10.68
CA ALA A 264 -14.37 -7.38 11.74
C ALA A 264 -15.12 -6.10 12.17
N GLY A 265 -16.32 -5.89 11.64
CA GLY A 265 -17.17 -4.76 11.96
C GLY A 265 -16.79 -3.45 11.25
N PRO A 266 -17.51 -2.37 11.58
CA PRO A 266 -17.31 -1.08 10.93
C PRO A 266 -16.11 -0.32 11.50
N ILE A 267 -15.47 0.48 10.64
CA ILE A 267 -14.46 1.46 11.03
C ILE A 267 -15.02 2.88 11.02
N ALA A 268 -14.55 3.70 11.94
CA ALA A 268 -15.04 5.08 12.09
C ALA A 268 -14.60 6.00 10.93
N ALA A 269 -13.51 5.67 10.26
CA ALA A 269 -12.89 6.53 9.25
C ALA A 269 -12.55 5.75 7.96
N PRO A 270 -13.57 5.33 7.19
CA PRO A 270 -13.37 4.58 5.96
C PRO A 270 -12.61 5.42 4.93
N ARG A 271 -11.58 4.81 4.33
CA ARG A 271 -10.70 5.46 3.36
C ARG A 271 -10.14 4.46 2.37
N ALA A 272 -9.63 4.98 1.29
CA ALA A 272 -8.89 4.23 0.30
C ALA A 272 -7.53 4.89 0.00
N VAL A 273 -6.66 4.13 -0.66
CA VAL A 273 -5.36 4.58 -1.18
C VAL A 273 -4.49 5.21 -0.09
N LEU A 274 -4.30 4.50 1.02
CA LEU A 274 -3.48 4.98 2.14
C LEU A 274 -2.44 3.94 2.54
N PRO A 275 -1.23 4.39 2.95
CA PRO A 275 -0.28 3.52 3.62
C PRO A 275 -0.68 3.30 5.08
N CYS A 276 -0.28 2.15 5.61
CA CYS A 276 -0.42 1.79 7.00
C CYS A 276 0.93 1.36 7.56
N CYS A 277 1.24 1.72 8.79
CA CYS A 277 2.47 1.30 9.46
C CYS A 277 2.21 1.00 10.94
N ALA A 278 3.01 0.08 11.50
CA ALA A 278 3.04 -0.13 12.94
C ALA A 278 3.84 0.99 13.61
N TRP A 279 3.27 1.61 14.63
CA TRP A 279 3.91 2.70 15.38
C TRP A 279 3.43 2.73 16.83
N GLN A 280 4.35 2.75 17.78
CA GLN A 280 4.07 2.80 19.23
C GLN A 280 3.06 1.73 19.69
N GLY A 281 3.20 0.49 19.20
CA GLY A 281 2.32 -0.63 19.56
C GLY A 281 0.90 -0.56 18.97
N ARG A 282 0.66 0.36 18.03
CA ARG A 282 -0.59 0.54 17.28
C ARG A 282 -0.31 0.54 15.78
N PHE A 283 -1.35 0.60 14.97
CA PHE A 283 -1.23 0.89 13.55
C PHE A 283 -1.63 2.33 13.27
N ALA A 284 -0.86 3.00 12.41
CA ALA A 284 -1.19 4.31 11.90
C ALA A 284 -1.59 4.19 10.42
N ALA A 285 -2.81 4.59 10.10
CA ALA A 285 -3.28 4.79 8.74
C ALA A 285 -3.14 6.26 8.37
N VAL A 286 -2.33 6.54 7.36
CA VAL A 286 -1.85 7.90 7.11
C VAL A 286 -2.55 8.50 5.90
N ASN A 287 -3.23 9.63 6.08
CA ASN A 287 -3.94 10.38 5.04
C ASN A 287 -5.06 9.57 4.36
N GLY A 288 -5.01 9.45 3.03
CA GLY A 288 -5.94 8.65 2.23
C GLY A 288 -7.01 9.49 1.53
N GLU A 289 -7.91 8.78 0.89
CA GLU A 289 -9.01 9.33 0.12
C GLU A 289 -10.35 9.02 0.81
N LEU A 290 -11.11 10.05 1.14
CA LEU A 290 -12.42 9.92 1.82
C LEU A 290 -13.51 9.43 0.86
N LYS A 291 -13.44 9.91 -0.37
CA LYS A 291 -14.28 9.52 -1.50
C LYS A 291 -13.56 9.88 -2.79
N PRO A 292 -13.96 9.35 -3.95
CA PRO A 292 -13.27 9.61 -5.21
C PRO A 292 -12.93 11.08 -5.43
N GLY A 293 -11.64 11.39 -5.56
CA GLY A 293 -11.12 12.73 -5.79
C GLY A 293 -11.07 13.67 -4.57
N ARG A 294 -11.37 13.20 -3.36
CA ARG A 294 -11.29 14.00 -2.11
C ARG A 294 -10.30 13.40 -1.14
N ARG A 295 -9.16 14.04 -0.95
CA ARG A 295 -8.09 13.63 -0.03
C ARG A 295 -8.32 14.15 1.38
N SER A 296 -7.74 13.45 2.36
CA SER A 296 -7.69 13.85 3.77
C SER A 296 -6.26 13.83 4.27
N PRO A 297 -5.82 14.83 5.02
CA PRO A 297 -4.51 14.85 5.67
C PRO A 297 -4.49 14.15 7.03
N GLU A 298 -5.64 13.66 7.52
CA GLU A 298 -5.75 13.08 8.86
C GLU A 298 -4.99 11.75 8.96
N VAL A 299 -4.41 11.52 10.12
CA VAL A 299 -3.77 10.27 10.52
C VAL A 299 -4.62 9.60 11.58
N TRP A 300 -4.91 8.32 11.40
CA TRP A 300 -5.72 7.54 12.30
C TRP A 300 -4.88 6.49 13.02
N SER A 301 -4.99 6.45 14.34
CA SER A 301 -4.45 5.36 15.14
C SER A 301 -5.47 4.23 15.23
N ILE A 302 -5.04 3.02 14.90
CA ILE A 302 -5.88 1.82 14.88
C ILE A 302 -5.33 0.87 15.94
N THR A 303 -6.18 0.49 16.88
CA THR A 303 -5.90 -0.58 17.84
C THR A 303 -6.68 -1.82 17.40
N LEU A 304 -5.99 -2.93 17.23
CA LEU A 304 -6.60 -4.23 16.94
C LEU A 304 -6.85 -4.98 18.24
N SER A 305 -8.02 -5.56 18.36
CA SER A 305 -8.43 -6.37 19.52
C SER A 305 -7.96 -7.82 19.36
#